data_8058e45f3fb81c9dcdff09db83937745
#
_entry.id   8058e45f3fb81c9dcdff09db83937745
#
_cell.length_a   1.000
_cell.length_b   1.000
_cell.length_c   1.000
_cell.angle_alpha   90.00
_cell.angle_beta   90.00
_cell.angle_gamma   90.00
#
_symmetry.space_group_name_H-M   'P 1'
#
loop_
_entity.id
_entity.type
_entity.pdbx_description
1 polymer ?
#
loop_
_entity_poly.entity_id
_entity_poly.type
_entity_poly.pdbx_seq_one_letter_code
_entity_poly.pdbx_strand_id
1 'polypeptide(L)'
;MEDYRNPEMTFRRYLITAIPSILLFTAIAMIVDIDLTKPTLVGTGMAILLVLTEAFVWRWVAKKSPESLPTFYSSMSLYRMIIAAFVALVSYLIVDKEDFRTYILLILLFYLVTLVHHSLFFLLLLKKSAEIDVNDNKSKDNNLDNDNNID
;
A
#
# COMPACT_ATOMS: atom_id res chain seq x y z
N MET A 1 -7.46 14.69 16.89
CA MET A 1 -6.08 14.65 16.43
C MET A 1 -5.38 13.30 16.61
N GLU A 2 -5.98 12.33 17.27
CA GLU A 2 -5.41 10.98 17.54
C GLU A 2 -5.48 9.99 16.35
N ASP A 3 -6.02 10.39 15.23
CA ASP A 3 -6.50 9.51 14.15
C ASP A 3 -5.39 8.76 13.39
N TYR A 4 -4.15 9.31 13.33
CA TYR A 4 -3.04 8.71 12.59
C TYR A 4 -2.14 7.82 13.44
N ARG A 5 -2.18 7.94 14.76
CA ARG A 5 -1.47 7.06 15.68
C ARG A 5 -2.26 5.75 15.95
N ASN A 6 -3.52 5.68 15.49
CA ASN A 6 -4.33 4.49 15.68
C ASN A 6 -4.12 3.50 14.52
N PRO A 7 -3.47 2.33 14.75
CA PRO A 7 -3.20 1.34 13.71
C PRO A 7 -4.47 0.81 13.03
N GLU A 8 -5.59 0.75 13.75
CA GLU A 8 -6.86 0.26 13.21
C GLU A 8 -7.45 1.22 12.18
N MET A 9 -7.40 2.53 12.45
CA MET A 9 -7.91 3.55 11.54
C MET A 9 -7.06 3.65 10.27
N THR A 10 -5.75 3.60 10.40
CA THR A 10 -4.84 3.61 9.26
C THR A 10 -5.03 2.37 8.38
N PHE A 11 -5.18 1.19 8.99
CA PHE A 11 -5.50 -0.04 8.31
C PHE A 11 -6.80 0.07 7.49
N ARG A 12 -7.87 0.56 8.10
CA ARG A 12 -9.16 0.74 7.40
C ARG A 12 -9.05 1.72 6.24
N ARG A 13 -8.38 2.85 6.44
CA ARG A 13 -8.18 3.86 5.38
C ARG A 13 -7.38 3.30 4.21
N TYR A 14 -6.32 2.57 4.50
CA TYR A 14 -5.53 1.91 3.46
C TYR A 14 -6.38 0.97 2.61
N LEU A 15 -7.18 0.09 3.21
CA LEU A 15 -8.05 -0.82 2.47
C LEU A 15 -9.15 -0.10 1.68
N ILE A 16 -9.78 0.93 2.29
CA ILE A 16 -10.85 1.70 1.64
C ILE A 16 -10.33 2.46 0.41
N THR A 17 -9.07 2.83 0.35
CA THR A 17 -8.48 3.49 -0.82
C THR A 17 -7.89 2.51 -1.82
N ALA A 18 -7.25 1.44 -1.36
CA ALA A 18 -6.57 0.47 -2.21
C ALA A 18 -7.55 -0.41 -3.01
N ILE A 19 -8.56 -0.98 -2.35
CA ILE A 19 -9.51 -1.90 -3.01
C ILE A 19 -10.29 -1.21 -4.14
N PRO A 20 -10.92 -0.05 -3.94
CA PRO A 20 -11.60 0.65 -5.04
C PRO A 20 -10.67 1.04 -6.18
N SER A 21 -9.42 1.41 -5.89
CA SER A 21 -8.44 1.74 -6.93
C SER A 21 -8.13 0.53 -7.82
N ILE A 22 -7.96 -0.66 -7.20
CA ILE A 22 -7.74 -1.91 -7.95
C ILE A 22 -8.98 -2.27 -8.76
N LEU A 23 -10.18 -2.19 -8.19
CA LEU A 23 -11.43 -2.50 -8.87
C LEU A 23 -11.69 -1.54 -10.03
N LEU A 24 -11.43 -0.25 -9.86
CA LEU A 24 -11.54 0.74 -10.92
C LEU A 24 -10.60 0.40 -12.08
N PHE A 25 -9.34 0.09 -11.76
CA PHE A 25 -8.37 -0.30 -12.79
C PHE A 25 -8.77 -1.60 -13.49
N THR A 26 -9.29 -2.59 -12.77
CA THR A 26 -9.84 -3.83 -13.30
C THR A 26 -11.00 -3.55 -14.28
N ALA A 27 -11.94 -2.69 -13.88
CA ALA A 27 -13.08 -2.31 -14.73
C ALA A 27 -12.62 -1.62 -16.02
N ILE A 28 -11.66 -0.71 -15.94
CA ILE A 28 -11.08 -0.03 -17.10
C ILE A 28 -10.43 -1.06 -18.04
N ALA A 29 -9.61 -1.99 -17.51
CA ALA A 29 -8.95 -3.00 -18.33
C ALA A 29 -9.93 -3.92 -19.06
N MET A 30 -11.04 -4.30 -18.40
CA MET A 30 -12.09 -5.14 -19.00
C MET A 30 -12.91 -4.41 -20.08
N ILE A 31 -13.06 -3.09 -19.96
CA ILE A 31 -13.77 -2.27 -20.97
C ILE A 31 -12.91 -2.07 -22.21
N VAL A 32 -11.59 -1.97 -22.04
CA VAL A 32 -10.66 -1.74 -23.16
C VAL A 32 -10.65 -2.93 -24.12
N ASP A 33 -10.62 -4.15 -23.60
CA ASP A 33 -10.64 -5.35 -24.43
C ASP A 33 -11.20 -6.55 -23.65
N ILE A 34 -12.19 -7.23 -24.23
CA ILE A 34 -12.84 -8.40 -23.62
C ILE A 34 -11.90 -9.60 -23.54
N ASP A 35 -10.97 -9.74 -24.48
CA ASP A 35 -9.99 -10.83 -24.50
C ASP A 35 -8.97 -10.72 -23.33
N LEU A 36 -8.85 -9.53 -22.75
CA LEU A 36 -8.02 -9.29 -21.56
C LEU A 36 -8.66 -9.76 -20.24
N THR A 37 -9.89 -10.28 -20.26
CA THR A 37 -10.62 -10.65 -19.02
C THR A 37 -9.84 -11.65 -18.15
N LYS A 38 -9.33 -12.74 -18.74
CA LYS A 38 -8.59 -13.77 -17.99
C LYS A 38 -7.30 -13.20 -17.36
N PRO A 39 -6.38 -12.56 -18.11
CA PRO A 39 -5.16 -12.01 -17.52
C PRO A 39 -5.46 -10.87 -16.56
N THR A 40 -6.51 -10.07 -16.77
CA THR A 40 -6.95 -9.02 -15.85
C THR A 40 -7.40 -9.62 -14.51
N LEU A 41 -8.17 -10.73 -14.52
CA LEU A 41 -8.57 -11.40 -13.27
C LEU A 41 -7.39 -11.95 -12.49
N VAL A 42 -6.37 -12.51 -13.16
CA VAL A 42 -5.13 -12.97 -12.52
C VAL A 42 -4.39 -11.79 -11.87
N GLY A 43 -4.21 -10.68 -12.60
CA GLY A 43 -3.58 -9.46 -12.07
C GLY A 43 -4.35 -8.86 -10.88
N THR A 44 -5.68 -8.82 -10.98
CA THR A 44 -6.56 -8.33 -9.90
C THR A 44 -6.45 -9.22 -8.65
N GLY A 45 -6.49 -10.55 -8.81
CA GLY A 45 -6.34 -11.50 -7.71
C GLY A 45 -4.99 -11.33 -7.00
N MET A 46 -3.90 -11.19 -7.76
CA MET A 46 -2.58 -10.90 -7.22
C MET A 46 -2.57 -9.55 -6.46
N ALA A 47 -3.12 -8.50 -7.05
CA ALA A 47 -3.13 -7.17 -6.43
C ALA A 47 -3.91 -7.15 -5.11
N ILE A 48 -5.08 -7.79 -5.05
CA ILE A 48 -5.88 -7.91 -3.83
C ILE A 48 -5.12 -8.71 -2.77
N LEU A 49 -4.51 -9.83 -3.14
CA LEU A 49 -3.71 -10.65 -2.22
C LEU A 49 -2.55 -9.84 -1.62
N LEU A 50 -1.83 -9.07 -2.44
CA LEU A 50 -0.74 -8.22 -1.98
C LEU A 50 -1.23 -7.15 -1.00
N VAL A 51 -2.30 -6.43 -1.34
CA VAL A 51 -2.87 -5.38 -0.49
C VAL A 51 -3.38 -5.93 0.84
N LEU A 52 -4.07 -7.06 0.84
CA LEU A 52 -4.57 -7.69 2.07
C LEU A 52 -3.42 -8.15 2.96
N THR A 53 -2.46 -8.90 2.42
CA THR A 53 -1.31 -9.39 3.19
C THR A 53 -0.53 -8.22 3.80
N GLU A 54 -0.27 -7.19 3.01
CA GLU A 54 0.43 -5.99 3.44
C GLU A 54 -0.30 -5.26 4.56
N ALA A 55 -1.61 -5.06 4.41
CA ALA A 55 -2.44 -4.41 5.42
C ALA A 55 -2.44 -5.19 6.74
N PHE A 56 -2.55 -6.53 6.69
CA PHE A 56 -2.53 -7.39 7.89
C PHE A 56 -1.17 -7.37 8.58
N VAL A 57 -0.08 -7.52 7.82
CA VAL A 57 1.27 -7.54 8.39
C VAL A 57 1.62 -6.16 8.97
N TRP A 58 1.29 -5.07 8.26
CA TRP A 58 1.47 -3.71 8.77
C TRP A 58 0.74 -3.50 10.10
N ARG A 59 -0.54 -3.90 10.18
CA ARG A 59 -1.32 -3.80 11.42
C ARG A 59 -0.68 -4.58 12.57
N TRP A 60 -0.14 -5.77 12.29
CA TRP A 60 0.53 -6.60 13.28
C TRP A 60 1.84 -5.96 13.77
N VAL A 61 2.68 -5.47 12.85
CA VAL A 61 3.95 -4.79 13.17
C VAL A 61 3.69 -3.50 13.93
N ALA A 62 2.76 -2.66 13.48
CA ALA A 62 2.44 -1.39 14.15
C ALA A 62 1.94 -1.57 15.59
N LYS A 63 1.29 -2.70 15.91
CA LYS A 63 0.85 -3.02 17.26
C LYS A 63 1.95 -3.59 18.16
N LYS A 64 2.85 -4.41 17.61
CA LYS A 64 3.86 -5.14 18.40
C LYS A 64 5.21 -4.42 18.50
N SER A 65 5.63 -3.78 17.42
CA SER A 65 6.99 -3.25 17.29
C SER A 65 7.01 -2.02 16.37
N PRO A 66 6.50 -0.87 16.80
CA PRO A 66 6.43 0.33 15.96
C PRO A 66 7.81 0.80 15.48
N GLU A 67 8.88 0.50 16.22
CA GLU A 67 10.27 0.81 15.86
C GLU A 67 10.76 0.05 14.61
N SER A 68 10.11 -1.08 14.29
CA SER A 68 10.46 -1.92 13.13
C SER A 68 9.77 -1.50 11.83
N LEU A 69 9.00 -0.42 11.82
CA LEU A 69 8.27 0.05 10.63
C LEU A 69 9.18 0.34 9.42
N PRO A 70 10.37 0.97 9.56
CA PRO A 70 11.26 1.19 8.40
C PRO A 70 11.73 -0.12 7.76
N THR A 71 12.08 -1.11 8.59
CA THR A 71 12.48 -2.44 8.13
C THR A 71 11.32 -3.18 7.47
N PHE A 72 10.10 -3.00 7.97
CA PHE A 72 8.88 -3.54 7.38
C PHE A 72 8.69 -3.06 5.94
N TYR A 73 8.84 -1.76 5.66
CA TYR A 73 8.68 -1.23 4.30
C TYR A 73 9.65 -1.84 3.30
N SER A 74 10.91 -2.00 3.71
CA SER A 74 11.94 -2.63 2.87
C SER A 74 11.61 -4.11 2.60
N SER A 75 11.21 -4.86 3.63
CA SER A 75 10.84 -6.27 3.53
C SER A 75 9.59 -6.48 2.66
N MET A 76 8.61 -5.57 2.74
CA MET A 76 7.39 -5.64 1.93
C MET A 76 7.65 -5.39 0.45
N SER A 77 8.60 -4.54 0.11
CA SER A 77 9.00 -4.35 -1.29
C SER A 77 9.55 -5.65 -1.90
N LEU A 78 10.41 -6.36 -1.16
CA LEU A 78 10.93 -7.65 -1.57
C LEU A 78 9.83 -8.72 -1.67
N TYR A 79 8.93 -8.79 -0.68
CA TYR A 79 7.80 -9.70 -0.69
C TYR A 79 6.92 -9.54 -1.95
N ARG A 80 6.61 -8.30 -2.32
CA ARG A 80 5.83 -8.01 -3.54
C ARG A 80 6.52 -8.51 -4.80
N MET A 81 7.83 -8.31 -4.92
CA MET A 81 8.62 -8.83 -6.05
C MET A 81 8.53 -10.36 -6.14
N ILE A 82 8.67 -11.05 -5.00
CA ILE A 82 8.60 -12.51 -4.95
C ILE A 82 7.22 -13.01 -5.39
N ILE A 83 6.14 -12.40 -4.88
CA ILE A 83 4.78 -12.79 -5.28
C ILE A 83 4.51 -12.52 -6.76
N ALA A 84 4.91 -11.37 -7.27
CA ALA A 84 4.75 -11.06 -8.70
C ALA A 84 5.53 -12.04 -9.59
N ALA A 85 6.77 -12.37 -9.22
CA ALA A 85 7.57 -13.36 -9.92
C ALA A 85 6.95 -14.76 -9.85
N PHE A 86 6.39 -15.15 -8.71
CA PHE A 86 5.71 -16.43 -8.55
C PHE A 86 4.45 -16.52 -9.44
N VAL A 87 3.61 -15.48 -9.44
CA VAL A 87 2.41 -15.43 -10.29
C VAL A 87 2.79 -15.44 -11.78
N ALA A 88 3.85 -14.75 -12.16
CA ALA A 88 4.38 -14.78 -13.52
C ALA A 88 4.87 -16.18 -13.90
N LEU A 89 5.59 -16.88 -13.00
CA LEU A 89 6.05 -18.24 -13.22
C LEU A 89 4.88 -19.22 -13.39
N VAL A 90 3.88 -19.15 -12.53
CA VAL A 90 2.68 -19.98 -12.60
C VAL A 90 1.93 -19.71 -13.91
N SER A 91 1.80 -18.46 -14.32
CA SER A 91 1.19 -18.09 -15.60
C SER A 91 1.97 -18.67 -16.78
N TYR A 92 3.31 -18.64 -16.72
CA TYR A 92 4.16 -19.25 -17.77
C TYR A 92 3.94 -20.77 -17.93
N LEU A 93 3.62 -21.46 -16.83
CA LEU A 93 3.40 -22.92 -16.86
C LEU A 93 2.02 -23.33 -17.34
N ILE A 94 1.01 -22.44 -17.19
CA ILE A 94 -0.40 -22.78 -17.41
C ILE A 94 -0.93 -22.17 -18.72
N VAL A 95 -0.41 -21.00 -19.13
CA VAL A 95 -0.92 -20.22 -20.26
C VAL A 95 -0.13 -20.55 -21.52
N ASP A 96 -0.83 -20.55 -22.67
CA ASP A 96 -0.19 -20.72 -23.98
C ASP A 96 0.83 -19.61 -24.25
N LYS A 97 1.90 -19.95 -25.00
CA LYS A 97 3.01 -19.04 -25.24
C LYS A 97 2.61 -17.74 -25.96
N GLU A 98 1.57 -17.79 -26.76
CA GLU A 98 1.05 -16.62 -27.48
C GLU A 98 0.38 -15.63 -26.52
N ASP A 99 -0.38 -16.11 -25.55
CA ASP A 99 -1.10 -15.30 -24.57
C ASP A 99 -0.21 -14.86 -23.40
N PHE A 100 0.85 -15.60 -23.11
CA PHE A 100 1.72 -15.35 -21.96
C PHE A 100 2.26 -13.91 -21.89
N ARG A 101 2.57 -13.32 -23.05
CA ARG A 101 3.05 -11.92 -23.12
C ARG A 101 2.03 -10.93 -22.55
N THR A 102 0.75 -11.15 -22.84
CA THR A 102 -0.34 -10.32 -22.33
C THR A 102 -0.53 -10.48 -20.83
N TYR A 103 -0.42 -11.73 -20.32
CA TYR A 103 -0.46 -12.00 -18.88
C TYR A 103 0.67 -11.29 -18.13
N ILE A 104 1.91 -11.38 -18.60
CA ILE A 104 3.05 -10.70 -18.00
C ILE A 104 2.87 -9.18 -17.97
N LEU A 105 2.44 -8.59 -19.07
CA LEU A 105 2.22 -7.15 -19.14
C LEU A 105 1.17 -6.69 -18.12
N LEU A 106 0.05 -7.41 -18.00
CA LEU A 106 -0.99 -7.07 -17.03
C LEU A 106 -0.55 -7.31 -15.58
N ILE A 107 0.13 -8.40 -15.27
CA ILE A 107 0.72 -8.66 -13.96
C ILE A 107 1.65 -7.50 -13.56
N LEU A 108 2.52 -7.07 -14.48
CA LEU A 108 3.45 -5.96 -14.25
C LEU A 108 2.72 -4.64 -14.02
N LEU A 109 1.66 -4.40 -14.79
CA LEU A 109 0.85 -3.19 -14.70
C LEU A 109 0.09 -3.13 -13.37
N PHE A 110 -0.54 -4.23 -12.93
CA PHE A 110 -1.17 -4.32 -11.62
C PHE A 110 -0.16 -4.18 -10.48
N TYR A 111 1.03 -4.76 -10.63
CA TYR A 111 2.13 -4.58 -9.68
C TYR A 111 2.51 -3.10 -9.56
N LEU A 112 2.64 -2.38 -10.69
CA LEU A 112 2.97 -0.96 -10.70
C LEU A 112 1.87 -0.13 -10.02
N VAL A 113 0.60 -0.40 -10.31
CA VAL A 113 -0.55 0.29 -9.68
C VAL A 113 -0.51 0.12 -8.16
N THR A 114 -0.31 -1.10 -7.67
CA THR A 114 -0.22 -1.36 -6.22
C THR A 114 1.00 -0.71 -5.59
N LEU A 115 2.13 -0.70 -6.29
CA LEU A 115 3.37 -0.06 -5.82
C LEU A 115 3.21 1.46 -5.69
N VAL A 116 2.64 2.11 -6.70
CA VAL A 116 2.38 3.57 -6.68
C VAL A 116 1.39 3.92 -5.58
N HIS A 117 0.28 3.17 -5.46
CA HIS A 117 -0.72 3.39 -4.41
C HIS A 117 -0.10 3.29 -3.02
N HIS A 118 0.67 2.24 -2.76
CA HIS A 118 1.35 2.04 -1.48
C HIS A 118 2.33 3.19 -1.18
N SER A 119 3.19 3.53 -2.14
CA SER A 119 4.20 4.57 -1.96
C SER A 119 3.57 5.92 -1.65
N LEU A 120 2.52 6.29 -2.37
CA LEU A 120 1.79 7.55 -2.14
C LEU A 120 1.08 7.56 -0.79
N PHE A 121 0.40 6.47 -0.43
CA PHE A 121 -0.32 6.38 0.85
C PHE A 121 0.62 6.57 2.04
N PHE A 122 1.73 5.84 2.08
CA PHE A 122 2.67 5.92 3.19
C PHE A 122 3.49 7.21 3.21
N LEU A 123 3.82 7.77 2.05
CA LEU A 123 4.49 9.08 1.98
C LEU A 123 3.59 10.18 2.55
N LEU A 124 2.30 10.19 2.22
CA LEU A 124 1.34 11.13 2.77
C LEU A 124 1.14 10.93 4.29
N LEU A 125 1.13 9.68 4.74
CA LEU A 125 1.03 9.36 6.16
C LEU A 125 2.23 9.89 6.94
N LEU A 126 3.45 9.65 6.47
CA LEU A 126 4.69 10.13 7.10
C LEU A 126 4.77 11.65 7.13
N LYS A 127 4.42 12.31 6.02
CA LYS A 127 4.39 13.78 5.96
C LYS A 127 3.46 14.37 7.02
N LYS A 128 2.27 13.80 7.17
CA LYS A 128 1.29 14.28 8.13
C LYS A 128 1.70 14.01 9.58
N SER A 129 2.36 12.89 9.86
CA SER A 129 2.93 12.61 11.19
C SER A 129 4.00 13.64 11.57
N ALA A 130 4.89 13.98 10.65
CA ALA A 130 5.93 14.98 10.88
C ALA A 130 5.35 16.39 11.14
N GLU A 131 4.29 16.78 10.44
CA GLU A 131 3.61 18.08 10.68
C GLU A 131 2.99 18.15 12.09
N ILE A 132 2.45 17.04 12.60
CA ILE A 132 1.85 16.98 13.93
C ILE A 132 2.93 17.11 15.01
N ASP A 133 4.05 16.40 14.88
CA ASP A 133 5.14 16.44 15.85
C ASP A 133 5.78 17.84 15.95
N VAL A 134 5.90 18.55 14.82
CA VAL A 134 6.38 19.95 14.79
C VAL A 134 5.40 20.89 15.51
N ASN A 135 4.10 20.74 15.28
CA ASN A 135 3.09 21.57 15.93
C ASN A 135 2.97 21.31 17.43
N ASP A 136 3.08 20.06 17.86
CA ASP A 136 3.06 19.68 19.28
C ASP A 136 4.27 20.27 20.04
N ASN A 137 5.46 20.25 19.42
CA ASN A 137 6.67 20.85 20.01
C ASN A 137 6.53 22.39 20.13
N LYS A 138 6.04 23.05 19.07
CA LYS A 138 5.84 24.49 19.07
C LYS A 138 4.80 24.95 20.11
N SER A 139 3.78 24.14 20.36
CA SER A 139 2.78 24.40 21.40
C SER A 139 3.37 24.28 22.81
N LYS A 140 4.29 23.34 23.03
CA LYS A 140 4.98 23.17 24.31
C LYS A 140 5.93 24.33 24.60
N ASP A 141 6.71 24.77 23.62
CA ASP A 141 7.63 25.91 23.77
C ASP A 141 6.89 27.19 24.13
N ASN A 142 5.77 27.47 23.46
CA ASN A 142 4.93 28.66 23.75
C ASN A 142 4.33 28.64 25.17
N ASN A 143 4.01 27.45 25.70
CA ASN A 143 3.49 27.34 27.07
C ASN A 143 4.58 27.55 28.14
N LEU A 144 5.81 27.11 27.88
CA LEU A 144 6.95 27.31 28.78
C LEU A 144 7.36 28.79 28.87
N ASP A 145 7.29 29.52 27.75
CA ASP A 145 7.58 30.96 27.72
C ASP A 145 6.51 31.79 28.47
N ASN A 146 5.27 31.33 28.49
CA ASN A 146 4.18 32.01 29.19
C ASN A 146 4.24 31.80 30.72
N ASP A 147 4.67 30.63 31.18
CA ASP A 147 4.83 30.35 32.62
C ASP A 147 6.00 31.10 33.23
N ASN A 148 7.04 31.41 32.48
CA ASN A 148 8.21 32.15 32.95
C ASN A 148 7.98 33.69 32.99
N ASN A 149 6.86 34.20 32.50
CA ASN A 149 6.53 35.64 32.49
C ASN A 149 5.54 36.07 33.59
N ILE A 150 5.20 35.17 34.51
CA ILE A 150 4.19 35.43 35.59
C ILE A 150 4.88 35.76 36.97
N ASP A 151 6.19 35.74 37.04
CA ASP A 151 6.97 36.18 38.23
C ASP A 151 7.47 37.60 38.03
#